data_f8cb1da164ab3b14030ca5f40db99293
#
_entry.id   f8cb1da164ab3b14030ca5f40db99293
#
_cell.length_a   1.000
_cell.length_b   1.000
_cell.length_c   1.000
_cell.angle_alpha   90.00
_cell.angle_beta   90.00
_cell.angle_gamma   90.00
#
_symmetry.space_group_name_H-M   'P 1'
#
loop_
_entity.id
_entity.type
_entity.pdbx_description
1 polymer ?
#
loop_
_entity_poly.entity_id
_entity_poly.type
_entity_poly.pdbx_seq_one_letter_code
_entity_poly.pdbx_strand_id
1 'polypeptide(L)'
;MKKMTKVLLFAIMSVLVLALAACSDDSSKEKSSSDTKSESADGQYPIEIKHAFGTTTIEKKPERVATIAWANHDVALALGVVPVGFSAANYGIKDIKTGILPWTQEKLDELGAKKANVYQDTDGLDFEAIADSKPDVILAAYSGITEEEYNKLSEIAPVVAYKDQPWVTSWRDQVKYDSMGMGMAKEGEQLIKDTEKKIADTAAKHPEVKGKKAAFGMFNTTDLSKFYIYTPSDPRGEMLEEVGMEYPEGIKKQIKDDSGFYLELSAENADVLNDTEMLVVYGDDTTLKTLQKDPILGKVPAIEKGNVVVIEDNTPLAAAGTPSPLSIQYTIDDYLSKISDVAKNVK
;
A
#
# COMPACT_ATOMS: atom_id res chain seq x y z
N MET A 1 -0.36 72.50 37.48
CA MET A 1 0.06 71.09 37.70
C MET A 1 -0.50 70.17 36.64
N LYS A 2 -0.38 70.49 35.34
CA LYS A 2 -0.89 69.66 34.23
C LYS A 2 0.07 69.55 33.05
N LYS A 3 1.34 69.90 33.22
CA LYS A 3 2.35 69.86 32.12
C LYS A 3 3.56 68.96 32.38
N MET A 4 3.70 68.36 33.55
CA MET A 4 4.85 67.50 33.88
C MET A 4 4.57 65.99 33.69
N THR A 5 3.31 65.53 33.59
CA THR A 5 2.95 64.13 33.50
C THR A 5 3.00 63.59 32.06
N LYS A 6 3.12 64.48 31.03
CA LYS A 6 3.21 64.06 29.62
C LYS A 6 4.62 63.89 29.10
N VAL A 7 5.63 64.25 29.80
CA VAL A 7 7.04 64.10 29.38
C VAL A 7 7.63 62.79 29.87
N LEU A 8 7.10 62.17 30.94
CA LEU A 8 7.62 60.93 31.51
C LEU A 8 7.11 59.66 30.77
N LEU A 9 6.00 59.78 30.01
CA LEU A 9 5.46 58.64 29.23
C LEU A 9 6.11 58.49 27.83
N PHE A 10 6.85 59.50 27.37
CA PHE A 10 7.55 59.48 26.08
C PHE A 10 8.98 58.95 26.18
N ALA A 11 9.58 58.92 27.36
CA ALA A 11 10.94 58.46 27.58
C ALA A 11 11.06 56.93 27.78
N ILE A 12 9.93 56.23 28.08
CA ILE A 12 9.92 54.76 28.26
C ILE A 12 9.63 54.00 26.97
N MET A 13 9.10 54.70 25.95
CA MET A 13 8.72 54.09 24.64
C MET A 13 9.85 54.16 23.59
N SER A 14 10.98 54.84 23.92
CA SER A 14 12.10 55.04 22.98
C SER A 14 13.24 54.02 23.13
N VAL A 15 13.20 53.09 24.09
CA VAL A 15 14.26 52.07 24.34
C VAL A 15 13.91 50.71 23.76
N LEU A 16 12.67 50.48 23.23
CA LEU A 16 12.25 49.19 22.73
C LEU A 16 12.26 49.08 21.19
N VAL A 17 12.80 50.04 20.44
CA VAL A 17 12.77 50.09 18.95
C VAL A 17 14.17 49.95 18.32
N LEU A 18 15.21 49.61 19.05
CA LEU A 18 16.60 49.57 18.55
C LEU A 18 17.21 48.13 18.45
N ALA A 19 16.34 47.09 18.41
CA ALA A 19 16.86 45.71 18.30
C ALA A 19 16.34 44.94 17.03
N LEU A 20 15.82 45.65 16.00
CA LEU A 20 15.33 45.01 14.78
C LEU A 20 15.76 45.77 13.52
N ALA A 21 17.08 45.94 13.34
CA ALA A 21 17.64 46.42 12.09
C ALA A 21 19.03 45.88 11.87
N ALA A 22 19.15 44.62 11.44
CA ALA A 22 20.31 44.15 10.69
C ALA A 22 19.91 42.84 9.99
N CYS A 23 19.69 42.95 8.72
CA CYS A 23 19.98 42.07 7.58
C CYS A 23 18.89 42.19 6.53
N SER A 24 19.08 43.17 5.66
CA SER A 24 18.59 43.15 4.30
C SER A 24 19.80 42.93 3.44
N ASP A 25 19.85 41.86 2.67
CA ASP A 25 20.08 41.91 1.23
C ASP A 25 19.96 40.53 0.56
N ASP A 26 19.25 40.58 -0.51
CA ASP A 26 19.37 39.98 -1.85
C ASP A 26 18.75 38.61 -2.14
N SER A 27 17.67 38.76 -2.90
CA SER A 27 17.16 37.96 -4.03
C SER A 27 17.51 36.48 -4.16
N SER A 28 16.47 35.64 -4.04
CA SER A 28 16.02 34.78 -5.15
C SER A 28 14.72 34.03 -4.78
N LYS A 29 13.78 34.02 -5.73
CA LYS A 29 12.50 33.32 -5.65
C LYS A 29 12.73 31.83 -5.65
N GLU A 30 12.48 31.16 -4.54
CA GLU A 30 12.13 29.75 -4.52
C GLU A 30 10.75 29.57 -3.91
N LYS A 31 9.90 28.89 -4.66
CA LYS A 31 8.60 28.44 -4.19
C LYS A 31 8.85 27.41 -3.07
N SER A 32 8.67 27.80 -1.84
CA SER A 32 8.57 26.87 -0.72
C SER A 32 7.23 26.15 -0.83
N SER A 33 7.28 24.88 -1.22
CA SER A 33 6.24 23.92 -0.92
C SER A 33 6.18 23.80 0.60
N SER A 34 5.07 24.17 1.18
CA SER A 34 4.80 23.94 2.60
C SER A 34 4.53 22.45 2.79
N ASP A 35 5.58 21.67 3.05
CA ASP A 35 5.44 20.40 3.71
C ASP A 35 4.88 20.64 5.11
N THR A 36 3.57 20.49 5.22
CA THR A 36 2.90 20.45 6.50
C THR A 36 3.29 19.12 7.15
N LYS A 37 4.30 19.12 8.01
CA LYS A 37 4.56 18.04 8.94
C LYS A 37 3.30 17.83 9.76
N SER A 38 2.56 16.79 9.45
CA SER A 38 1.58 16.19 10.34
C SER A 38 2.37 15.40 11.39
N GLU A 39 2.85 16.06 12.42
CA GLU A 39 3.35 15.41 13.63
C GLU A 39 2.09 14.99 14.44
N SER A 40 1.55 13.82 14.17
CA SER A 40 0.64 13.17 15.11
C SER A 40 1.47 12.64 16.27
N ALA A 41 1.50 13.39 17.37
CA ALA A 41 2.10 12.92 18.61
C ALA A 41 1.25 11.72 19.11
N ASP A 42 1.91 10.57 19.29
CA ASP A 42 1.33 9.36 19.84
C ASP A 42 0.58 9.64 21.15
N GLY A 43 -0.69 9.25 21.22
CA GLY A 43 -1.52 9.45 22.42
C GLY A 43 -2.11 10.86 22.61
N GLN A 44 -1.90 11.81 21.69
CA GLN A 44 -2.60 13.11 21.73
C GLN A 44 -3.85 13.07 20.85
N TYR A 45 -5.00 13.15 21.45
CA TYR A 45 -6.30 13.25 20.79
C TYR A 45 -6.80 14.70 20.83
N PRO A 46 -7.57 15.16 19.81
CA PRO A 46 -8.00 14.39 18.64
C PRO A 46 -6.87 14.16 17.62
N ILE A 47 -6.94 13.05 16.87
CA ILE A 47 -6.07 12.76 15.72
C ILE A 47 -6.82 13.08 14.44
N GLU A 48 -6.26 13.93 13.59
CA GLU A 48 -6.83 14.25 12.27
C GLU A 48 -6.09 13.50 11.17
N ILE A 49 -6.84 12.75 10.35
CA ILE A 49 -6.32 11.94 9.25
C ILE A 49 -6.95 12.42 7.95
N LYS A 50 -6.14 12.99 7.05
CA LYS A 50 -6.56 13.42 5.72
C LYS A 50 -6.54 12.25 4.75
N HIS A 51 -7.60 12.11 3.95
CA HIS A 51 -7.77 11.05 2.96
C HIS A 51 -8.63 11.53 1.79
N ALA A 52 -8.87 10.68 0.79
CA ALA A 52 -9.56 11.07 -0.45
C ALA A 52 -10.94 11.73 -0.25
N PHE A 53 -11.66 11.39 0.81
CA PHE A 53 -13.01 11.91 1.09
C PHE A 53 -13.01 13.06 2.12
N GLY A 54 -11.83 13.60 2.50
CA GLY A 54 -11.73 14.71 3.43
C GLY A 54 -10.83 14.43 4.64
N THR A 55 -11.32 14.67 5.83
CA THR A 55 -10.57 14.49 7.08
C THR A 55 -11.41 13.71 8.08
N THR A 56 -10.86 12.61 8.59
CA THR A 56 -11.45 11.87 9.71
C THR A 56 -10.78 12.30 11.01
N THR A 57 -11.59 12.56 12.03
CA THR A 57 -11.14 12.93 13.36
C THR A 57 -11.38 11.77 14.33
N ILE A 58 -10.31 11.30 14.97
CA ILE A 58 -10.37 10.29 16.03
C ILE A 58 -10.27 11.01 17.38
N GLU A 59 -11.39 11.12 18.08
CA GLU A 59 -11.51 11.93 19.30
C GLU A 59 -10.84 11.29 20.54
N LYS A 60 -10.71 9.97 20.56
CA LYS A 60 -10.12 9.19 21.65
C LYS A 60 -9.55 7.90 21.14
N LYS A 61 -8.73 7.21 21.93
CA LYS A 61 -8.15 5.91 21.56
C LYS A 61 -9.26 4.91 21.23
N PRO A 62 -9.27 4.33 20.01
CA PRO A 62 -10.22 3.29 19.66
C PRO A 62 -9.99 2.01 20.48
N GLU A 63 -11.09 1.37 20.87
CA GLU A 63 -11.10 0.08 21.57
C GLU A 63 -11.69 -1.04 20.70
N ARG A 64 -12.47 -0.65 19.67
CA ARG A 64 -13.25 -1.54 18.82
C ARG A 64 -12.97 -1.24 17.35
N VAL A 65 -11.91 -1.82 16.85
CA VAL A 65 -11.44 -1.60 15.47
C VAL A 65 -12.15 -2.56 14.53
N ALA A 66 -12.89 -2.06 13.53
CA ALA A 66 -13.32 -2.85 12.38
C ALA A 66 -12.39 -2.55 11.20
N THR A 67 -12.20 -3.51 10.31
CA THR A 67 -11.45 -3.33 9.08
C THR A 67 -12.24 -3.86 7.89
N ILE A 68 -12.19 -3.16 6.77
CA ILE A 68 -12.89 -3.57 5.56
C ILE A 68 -11.93 -3.62 4.38
N ALA A 69 -12.37 -4.23 3.28
CA ALA A 69 -11.60 -4.43 2.08
C ALA A 69 -10.32 -5.27 2.31
N TRP A 70 -9.24 -5.02 1.56
CA TRP A 70 -8.13 -5.95 1.50
C TRP A 70 -7.03 -5.63 2.53
N ALA A 71 -6.66 -6.62 3.34
CA ALA A 71 -5.47 -6.65 4.19
C ALA A 71 -5.34 -5.55 5.28
N ASN A 72 -6.35 -4.67 5.48
CA ASN A 72 -6.33 -3.71 6.59
C ASN A 72 -6.33 -4.39 7.96
N HIS A 73 -6.95 -5.57 8.07
CA HIS A 73 -6.90 -6.40 9.28
C HIS A 73 -5.49 -6.92 9.59
N ASP A 74 -4.66 -7.14 8.57
CA ASP A 74 -3.29 -7.60 8.77
C ASP A 74 -2.44 -6.56 9.52
N VAL A 75 -2.68 -5.26 9.28
CA VAL A 75 -2.02 -4.18 10.01
C VAL A 75 -2.44 -4.19 11.47
N ALA A 76 -3.75 -4.25 11.74
CA ALA A 76 -4.28 -4.31 13.10
C ALA A 76 -3.71 -5.52 13.86
N LEU A 77 -3.75 -6.70 13.26
CA LEU A 77 -3.22 -7.94 13.83
C LEU A 77 -1.71 -7.88 14.06
N ALA A 78 -0.93 -7.33 13.11
CA ALA A 78 0.51 -7.17 13.26
C ALA A 78 0.86 -6.27 14.46
N LEU A 79 0.02 -5.27 14.75
CA LEU A 79 0.13 -4.39 15.90
C LEU A 79 -0.49 -4.97 17.18
N GLY A 80 -0.94 -6.23 17.16
CA GLY A 80 -1.49 -6.92 18.33
C GLY A 80 -2.96 -6.58 18.62
N VAL A 81 -3.65 -5.91 17.70
CA VAL A 81 -5.07 -5.57 17.83
C VAL A 81 -5.91 -6.58 17.05
N VAL A 82 -6.79 -7.32 17.77
CA VAL A 82 -7.76 -8.21 17.11
C VAL A 82 -8.98 -7.39 16.72
N PRO A 83 -9.29 -7.25 15.41
CA PRO A 83 -10.45 -6.49 14.97
C PRO A 83 -11.77 -7.08 15.50
N VAL A 84 -12.77 -6.23 15.78
CA VAL A 84 -14.13 -6.68 16.13
C VAL A 84 -14.84 -7.32 14.94
N GLY A 85 -14.34 -7.10 13.72
CA GLY A 85 -14.71 -7.75 12.49
C GLY A 85 -13.84 -7.26 11.34
N PHE A 86 -13.71 -8.07 10.28
CA PHE A 86 -12.93 -7.75 9.08
C PHE A 86 -13.52 -8.42 7.85
N SER A 87 -13.24 -7.83 6.67
CA SER A 87 -13.68 -8.35 5.36
C SER A 87 -13.09 -9.73 5.06
N ALA A 88 -13.91 -10.60 4.48
CA ALA A 88 -13.48 -11.90 4.00
C ALA A 88 -12.48 -11.78 2.85
N ALA A 89 -11.40 -12.56 2.88
CA ALA A 89 -10.59 -12.77 1.70
C ALA A 89 -11.39 -13.61 0.68
N ASN A 90 -11.46 -13.13 -0.55
CA ASN A 90 -12.14 -13.78 -1.67
C ASN A 90 -11.16 -14.37 -2.70
N TYR A 91 -9.86 -14.29 -2.43
CA TYR A 91 -8.78 -14.74 -3.29
C TYR A 91 -7.62 -15.32 -2.47
N GLY A 92 -6.93 -16.31 -3.03
CA GLY A 92 -5.75 -16.91 -2.39
C GLY A 92 -6.04 -17.94 -1.30
N ILE A 93 -7.28 -18.36 -1.13
CA ILE A 93 -7.72 -19.34 -0.15
C ILE A 93 -8.41 -20.54 -0.80
N LYS A 94 -8.15 -21.75 -0.28
CA LYS A 94 -8.78 -22.97 -0.77
C LYS A 94 -10.25 -23.08 -0.35
N ASP A 95 -10.58 -22.64 0.86
CA ASP A 95 -11.94 -22.65 1.40
C ASP A 95 -12.43 -21.21 1.59
N ILE A 96 -13.11 -20.72 0.57
CA ILE A 96 -13.67 -19.36 0.55
C ILE A 96 -14.66 -19.10 1.71
N LYS A 97 -15.20 -20.15 2.33
CA LYS A 97 -16.14 -20.00 3.45
C LYS A 97 -15.47 -19.44 4.71
N THR A 98 -14.18 -19.68 4.89
CA THR A 98 -13.46 -19.13 6.03
C THR A 98 -13.17 -17.63 5.84
N GLY A 99 -12.88 -17.20 4.61
CA GLY A 99 -12.48 -15.84 4.32
C GLY A 99 -11.18 -15.41 5.01
N ILE A 100 -10.34 -16.36 5.45
CA ILE A 100 -9.16 -16.08 6.27
C ILE A 100 -7.91 -16.64 5.56
N LEU A 101 -6.94 -15.79 5.30
CA LEU A 101 -5.65 -16.17 4.73
C LEU A 101 -4.74 -16.83 5.78
N PRO A 102 -3.78 -17.69 5.38
CA PRO A 102 -2.97 -18.44 6.33
C PRO A 102 -2.25 -17.59 7.37
N TRP A 103 -1.61 -16.50 6.96
CA TRP A 103 -0.90 -15.59 7.88
C TRP A 103 -1.83 -14.87 8.83
N THR A 104 -3.05 -14.54 8.37
CA THR A 104 -4.10 -13.96 9.22
C THR A 104 -4.53 -14.96 10.28
N GLN A 105 -4.75 -16.24 9.90
CA GLN A 105 -5.11 -17.30 10.84
C GLN A 105 -3.99 -17.54 11.87
N GLU A 106 -2.74 -17.66 11.43
CA GLU A 106 -1.60 -17.84 12.34
C GLU A 106 -1.51 -16.71 13.36
N LYS A 107 -1.72 -15.45 12.92
CA LYS A 107 -1.67 -14.30 13.83
C LYS A 107 -2.86 -14.23 14.76
N LEU A 108 -4.05 -14.60 14.32
CA LEU A 108 -5.23 -14.74 15.19
C LEU A 108 -4.99 -15.80 16.28
N ASP A 109 -4.40 -16.95 15.92
CA ASP A 109 -4.08 -18.02 16.86
C ASP A 109 -3.03 -17.57 17.90
N GLU A 110 -1.98 -16.86 17.43
CA GLU A 110 -0.95 -16.27 18.30
C GLU A 110 -1.54 -15.29 19.32
N LEU A 111 -2.49 -14.45 18.89
CA LEU A 111 -3.19 -13.49 19.74
C LEU A 111 -4.29 -14.12 20.60
N GLY A 112 -4.53 -15.42 20.48
CA GLY A 112 -5.55 -16.15 21.25
C GLY A 112 -6.98 -15.81 20.86
N ALA A 113 -7.21 -15.32 19.63
CA ALA A 113 -8.54 -15.01 19.12
C ALA A 113 -9.31 -16.31 18.82
N LYS A 114 -10.24 -16.66 19.69
CA LYS A 114 -11.00 -17.94 19.61
C LYS A 114 -11.98 -17.99 18.45
N LYS A 115 -12.47 -16.86 17.97
CA LYS A 115 -13.45 -16.74 16.89
C LYS A 115 -13.29 -15.39 16.21
N ALA A 116 -12.92 -15.43 14.96
CA ALA A 116 -12.90 -14.23 14.10
C ALA A 116 -14.35 -13.91 13.65
N ASN A 117 -14.70 -12.63 13.64
CA ASN A 117 -15.89 -12.14 12.98
C ASN A 117 -15.50 -11.68 11.57
N VAL A 118 -15.93 -12.43 10.56
CA VAL A 118 -15.56 -12.22 9.16
C VAL A 118 -16.79 -11.74 8.40
N TYR A 119 -16.73 -10.52 7.87
CA TYR A 119 -17.80 -9.96 7.05
C TYR A 119 -17.81 -10.65 5.70
N GLN A 120 -18.98 -11.09 5.26
CA GLN A 120 -19.17 -11.74 3.95
C GLN A 120 -19.53 -10.68 2.89
N ASP A 121 -18.57 -9.80 2.63
CA ASP A 121 -18.71 -8.59 1.81
C ASP A 121 -18.09 -8.71 0.41
N THR A 122 -17.94 -9.94 -0.09
CA THR A 122 -17.35 -10.22 -1.42
C THR A 122 -18.16 -9.61 -2.58
N ASP A 123 -19.49 -9.55 -2.44
CA ASP A 123 -20.41 -9.00 -3.45
C ASP A 123 -20.85 -7.55 -3.12
N GLY A 124 -20.16 -6.90 -2.20
CA GLY A 124 -20.43 -5.55 -1.68
C GLY A 124 -20.41 -5.51 -0.16
N LEU A 125 -20.18 -4.34 0.42
CA LEU A 125 -20.03 -4.18 1.85
C LEU A 125 -21.28 -4.61 2.63
N ASP A 126 -21.10 -5.45 3.64
CA ASP A 126 -22.13 -5.84 4.59
C ASP A 126 -22.25 -4.81 5.72
N PHE A 127 -22.93 -3.68 5.43
CA PHE A 127 -23.10 -2.58 6.38
C PHE A 127 -23.81 -3.01 7.67
N GLU A 128 -24.71 -4.01 7.61
CA GLU A 128 -25.41 -4.53 8.78
C GLU A 128 -24.44 -5.28 9.71
N ALA A 129 -23.63 -6.20 9.16
CA ALA A 129 -22.62 -6.92 9.93
C ALA A 129 -21.55 -5.99 10.52
N ILE A 130 -21.14 -4.95 9.75
CA ILE A 130 -20.21 -3.94 10.25
C ILE A 130 -20.82 -3.17 11.42
N ALA A 131 -22.05 -2.66 11.28
CA ALA A 131 -22.76 -1.94 12.35
C ALA A 131 -23.01 -2.80 13.60
N ASP A 132 -23.40 -4.08 13.40
CA ASP A 132 -23.63 -5.03 14.51
C ASP A 132 -22.34 -5.32 15.28
N SER A 133 -21.18 -5.21 14.66
CA SER A 133 -19.89 -5.34 15.35
C SER A 133 -19.57 -4.16 16.27
N LYS A 134 -20.33 -3.05 16.17
CA LYS A 134 -20.23 -1.82 16.97
C LYS A 134 -18.80 -1.29 17.04
N PRO A 135 -18.18 -0.96 15.91
CA PRO A 135 -16.84 -0.39 15.90
C PRO A 135 -16.86 1.05 16.41
N ASP A 136 -15.71 1.52 16.89
CA ASP A 136 -15.48 2.94 17.18
C ASP A 136 -14.47 3.56 16.20
N VAL A 137 -13.92 2.74 15.29
CA VAL A 137 -13.19 3.15 14.08
C VAL A 137 -13.31 2.06 13.01
N ILE A 138 -13.37 2.47 11.74
CA ILE A 138 -13.33 1.58 10.56
C ILE A 138 -12.09 1.90 9.74
N LEU A 139 -11.21 0.90 9.54
CA LEU A 139 -10.00 1.04 8.75
C LEU A 139 -10.23 0.53 7.33
N ALA A 140 -9.91 1.36 6.35
CA ALA A 140 -10.11 1.13 4.92
C ALA A 140 -9.00 1.77 4.06
N ALA A 141 -7.76 1.86 4.60
CA ALA A 141 -6.65 2.54 3.96
C ALA A 141 -6.24 1.91 2.61
N TYR A 142 -6.35 0.59 2.47
CA TYR A 142 -6.26 -0.07 1.16
C TYR A 142 -7.65 -0.58 0.77
N SER A 143 -8.35 0.20 -0.03
CA SER A 143 -9.71 -0.10 -0.46
C SER A 143 -10.06 0.59 -1.77
N GLY A 144 -11.21 0.25 -2.32
CA GLY A 144 -11.83 0.93 -3.45
C GLY A 144 -13.21 1.47 -3.10
N ILE A 145 -13.46 1.79 -1.82
CA ILE A 145 -14.76 2.32 -1.41
C ILE A 145 -15.11 3.60 -2.16
N THR A 146 -16.36 3.72 -2.53
CA THR A 146 -16.92 4.92 -3.16
C THR A 146 -17.27 5.97 -2.10
N GLU A 147 -17.50 7.21 -2.53
CA GLU A 147 -17.97 8.28 -1.63
C GLU A 147 -19.32 7.91 -0.97
N GLU A 148 -20.20 7.23 -1.69
CA GLU A 148 -21.49 6.75 -1.13
C GLU A 148 -21.27 5.74 -0.01
N GLU A 149 -20.36 4.77 -0.22
CA GLU A 149 -20.00 3.78 0.81
C GLU A 149 -19.30 4.42 1.99
N TYR A 150 -18.37 5.35 1.74
CA TYR A 150 -17.71 6.13 2.79
C TYR A 150 -18.72 6.87 3.67
N ASN A 151 -19.71 7.53 3.06
CA ASN A 151 -20.74 8.26 3.79
C ASN A 151 -21.60 7.30 4.67
N LYS A 152 -22.01 6.15 4.13
CA LYS A 152 -22.75 5.12 4.89
C LYS A 152 -21.94 4.54 6.05
N LEU A 153 -20.66 4.24 5.82
CA LEU A 153 -19.76 3.76 6.88
C LEU A 153 -19.56 4.82 7.96
N SER A 154 -19.47 6.09 7.58
CA SER A 154 -19.30 7.22 8.50
C SER A 154 -20.51 7.45 9.42
N GLU A 155 -21.69 6.93 9.07
CA GLU A 155 -22.84 6.88 9.96
C GLU A 155 -22.68 5.83 11.08
N ILE A 156 -21.81 4.83 10.89
CA ILE A 156 -21.53 3.77 11.87
C ILE A 156 -20.40 4.21 12.81
N ALA A 157 -19.25 4.62 12.25
CA ALA A 157 -18.06 5.04 13.00
C ALA A 157 -17.13 5.89 12.12
N PRO A 158 -16.16 6.64 12.68
CA PRO A 158 -15.11 7.32 11.92
C PRO A 158 -14.39 6.35 10.97
N VAL A 159 -14.20 6.74 9.71
CA VAL A 159 -13.59 5.90 8.65
C VAL A 159 -12.24 6.44 8.23
N VAL A 160 -11.20 5.63 8.30
CA VAL A 160 -9.88 5.93 7.74
C VAL A 160 -9.81 5.32 6.34
N ALA A 161 -10.05 6.14 5.32
CA ALA A 161 -10.05 5.72 3.92
C ALA A 161 -8.65 5.83 3.28
N TYR A 162 -8.52 5.41 2.01
CA TYR A 162 -7.30 5.56 1.23
C TYR A 162 -6.92 7.02 1.03
N LYS A 163 -5.62 7.27 0.85
CA LYS A 163 -5.03 8.60 0.81
C LYS A 163 -5.53 9.44 -0.37
N ASP A 164 -5.34 8.96 -1.59
CA ASP A 164 -5.54 9.73 -2.81
C ASP A 164 -6.44 9.00 -3.84
N GLN A 165 -6.11 7.75 -4.19
CA GLN A 165 -6.78 6.98 -5.23
C GLN A 165 -7.14 5.57 -4.75
N PRO A 166 -8.27 5.00 -5.20
CA PRO A 166 -8.66 3.63 -4.87
C PRO A 166 -7.60 2.63 -5.37
N TRP A 167 -7.25 1.68 -4.52
CA TRP A 167 -6.31 0.59 -4.80
C TRP A 167 -4.86 1.01 -5.13
N VAL A 168 -4.51 2.28 -4.89
CA VAL A 168 -3.17 2.84 -5.09
C VAL A 168 -2.59 3.31 -3.75
N THR A 169 -2.56 2.42 -2.78
CA THR A 169 -1.98 2.67 -1.45
C THR A 169 -0.85 1.66 -1.25
N SER A 170 0.38 2.14 -1.05
CA SER A 170 1.50 1.26 -0.72
C SER A 170 1.25 0.56 0.62
N TRP A 171 1.90 -0.59 0.84
CA TRP A 171 1.81 -1.27 2.15
C TRP A 171 2.29 -0.38 3.31
N ARG A 172 3.23 0.53 3.05
CA ARG A 172 3.71 1.53 4.03
C ARG A 172 2.64 2.54 4.38
N ASP A 173 2.00 3.11 3.37
CA ASP A 173 0.91 4.07 3.60
C ASP A 173 -0.29 3.36 4.25
N GLN A 174 -0.58 2.10 3.90
CA GLN A 174 -1.60 1.31 4.58
C GLN A 174 -1.29 1.17 6.08
N VAL A 175 -0.07 0.74 6.43
CA VAL A 175 0.36 0.66 7.84
C VAL A 175 0.25 2.02 8.54
N LYS A 176 0.70 3.08 7.89
CA LYS A 176 0.65 4.44 8.43
C LYS A 176 -0.78 4.88 8.74
N TYR A 177 -1.67 4.76 7.78
CA TYR A 177 -3.05 5.22 7.91
C TYR A 177 -3.83 4.38 8.93
N ASP A 178 -3.72 3.06 8.84
CA ASP A 178 -4.41 2.16 9.77
C ASP A 178 -3.88 2.32 11.20
N SER A 179 -2.56 2.43 11.39
CA SER A 179 -1.98 2.67 12.72
C SER A 179 -2.36 4.02 13.30
N MET A 180 -2.40 5.08 12.48
CA MET A 180 -2.91 6.39 12.91
C MET A 180 -4.36 6.30 13.35
N GLY A 181 -5.21 5.59 12.59
CA GLY A 181 -6.61 5.35 12.93
C GLY A 181 -6.79 4.61 14.25
N MET A 182 -5.84 3.79 14.65
CA MET A 182 -5.81 3.11 15.95
C MET A 182 -5.13 3.91 17.07
N GLY A 183 -4.57 5.10 16.77
CA GLY A 183 -3.77 5.86 17.72
C GLY A 183 -2.44 5.19 18.08
N MET A 184 -1.85 4.44 17.14
CA MET A 184 -0.63 3.63 17.28
C MET A 184 0.42 4.01 16.22
N ALA A 185 0.54 5.30 15.91
CA ALA A 185 1.39 5.78 14.82
C ALA A 185 2.87 5.38 14.99
N LYS A 186 3.41 5.41 16.23
CA LYS A 186 4.81 5.01 16.50
C LYS A 186 5.03 3.52 16.32
N GLU A 187 4.09 2.70 16.77
CA GLU A 187 4.13 1.26 16.57
C GLU A 187 4.02 0.92 15.06
N GLY A 188 3.20 1.69 14.33
CA GLY A 188 3.13 1.62 12.88
C GLY A 188 4.46 1.94 12.20
N GLU A 189 5.14 3.02 12.61
CA GLU A 189 6.48 3.36 12.11
C GLU A 189 7.52 2.26 12.40
N GLN A 190 7.44 1.63 13.57
CA GLN A 190 8.32 0.52 13.90
C GLN A 190 8.00 -0.72 13.06
N LEU A 191 6.71 -1.04 12.87
CA LEU A 191 6.28 -2.14 12.00
C LEU A 191 6.77 -1.96 10.56
N ILE A 192 6.74 -0.73 10.01
CA ILE A 192 7.30 -0.41 8.69
C ILE A 192 8.79 -0.75 8.66
N LYS A 193 9.59 -0.26 9.62
CA LYS A 193 11.04 -0.51 9.67
C LYS A 193 11.38 -1.99 9.78
N ASP A 194 10.64 -2.73 10.59
CA ASP A 194 10.86 -4.18 10.78
C ASP A 194 10.51 -4.96 9.49
N THR A 195 9.45 -4.54 8.79
CA THR A 195 9.05 -5.14 7.51
C THR A 195 10.05 -4.81 6.40
N GLU A 196 10.51 -3.55 6.30
CA GLU A 196 11.58 -3.14 5.37
C GLU A 196 12.87 -3.93 5.61
N LYS A 197 13.22 -4.12 6.88
CA LYS A 197 14.39 -4.94 7.24
C LYS A 197 14.21 -6.39 6.78
N LYS A 198 13.03 -6.99 6.96
CA LYS A 198 12.75 -8.36 6.48
C LYS A 198 12.90 -8.46 4.96
N ILE A 199 12.36 -7.49 4.20
CA ILE A 199 12.49 -7.43 2.73
C ILE A 199 13.98 -7.35 2.36
N ALA A 200 14.72 -6.41 2.93
CA ALA A 200 16.13 -6.19 2.63
C ALA A 200 17.01 -7.40 2.99
N ASP A 201 16.81 -7.99 4.17
CA ASP A 201 17.54 -9.18 4.62
C ASP A 201 17.28 -10.39 3.71
N THR A 202 16.05 -10.51 3.19
CA THR A 202 15.72 -11.60 2.26
C THR A 202 16.29 -11.32 0.88
N ALA A 203 16.17 -10.10 0.36
CA ALA A 203 16.75 -9.70 -0.93
C ALA A 203 18.27 -9.88 -0.95
N ALA A 204 18.96 -9.62 0.16
CA ALA A 204 20.41 -9.83 0.27
C ALA A 204 20.86 -11.28 0.11
N LYS A 205 19.96 -12.25 0.32
CA LYS A 205 20.22 -13.69 0.07
C LYS A 205 20.16 -14.07 -1.41
N HIS A 206 19.60 -13.18 -2.25
CA HIS A 206 19.34 -13.38 -3.67
C HIS A 206 19.99 -12.29 -4.55
N PRO A 207 21.33 -12.13 -4.52
CA PRO A 207 22.02 -11.05 -5.22
C PRO A 207 21.84 -11.07 -6.75
N GLU A 208 21.48 -12.22 -7.33
CA GLU A 208 21.21 -12.40 -8.76
C GLU A 208 19.94 -11.67 -9.24
N VAL A 209 19.05 -11.28 -8.34
CA VAL A 209 17.83 -10.53 -8.63
C VAL A 209 18.12 -9.05 -8.88
N LYS A 210 19.15 -8.51 -8.20
CA LYS A 210 19.48 -7.09 -8.19
C LYS A 210 19.80 -6.55 -9.58
N GLY A 211 19.15 -5.45 -9.97
CA GLY A 211 19.35 -4.74 -11.22
C GLY A 211 18.75 -5.44 -12.45
N LYS A 212 18.07 -6.58 -12.29
CA LYS A 212 17.34 -7.20 -13.40
C LYS A 212 16.10 -6.39 -13.73
N LYS A 213 15.82 -6.19 -15.01
CA LYS A 213 14.62 -5.50 -15.48
C LYS A 213 13.42 -6.45 -15.46
N ALA A 214 12.46 -6.18 -14.60
CA ALA A 214 11.28 -7.02 -14.44
C ALA A 214 9.98 -6.23 -14.41
N ALA A 215 8.91 -6.87 -14.87
CA ALA A 215 7.54 -6.36 -14.75
C ALA A 215 6.60 -7.45 -14.24
N PHE A 216 5.60 -7.06 -13.49
CA PHE A 216 4.51 -7.94 -13.10
C PHE A 216 3.35 -7.78 -14.08
N GLY A 217 2.87 -8.89 -14.66
CA GLY A 217 1.81 -8.87 -15.65
C GLY A 217 0.71 -9.89 -15.38
N MET A 218 -0.42 -9.67 -16.05
CA MET A 218 -1.54 -10.60 -16.08
C MET A 218 -1.90 -10.91 -17.54
N PHE A 219 -1.93 -12.18 -17.89
CA PHE A 219 -2.23 -12.70 -19.21
C PHE A 219 -3.38 -13.68 -19.12
N ASN A 220 -4.47 -13.40 -19.81
CA ASN A 220 -5.56 -14.36 -19.91
C ASN A 220 -5.23 -15.41 -21.00
N THR A 221 -4.83 -16.60 -20.56
CA THR A 221 -4.42 -17.69 -21.48
C THR A 221 -5.52 -18.18 -22.41
N THR A 222 -6.78 -17.82 -22.17
CA THR A 222 -7.92 -18.14 -23.09
C THR A 222 -8.15 -17.04 -24.14
N ASP A 223 -7.62 -15.81 -23.91
CA ASP A 223 -7.67 -14.69 -24.84
C ASP A 223 -6.43 -13.82 -24.68
N LEU A 224 -5.44 -14.05 -25.50
CA LEU A 224 -4.16 -13.33 -25.51
C LEU A 224 -4.16 -12.06 -26.37
N SER A 225 -5.32 -11.60 -26.85
CA SER A 225 -5.43 -10.35 -27.63
C SER A 225 -5.04 -9.10 -26.82
N LYS A 226 -5.10 -9.20 -25.48
CA LYS A 226 -4.75 -8.18 -24.52
C LYS A 226 -3.93 -8.77 -23.36
N PHE A 227 -3.13 -7.93 -22.74
CA PHE A 227 -2.45 -8.23 -21.48
C PHE A 227 -2.39 -6.99 -20.60
N TYR A 228 -2.11 -7.19 -19.34
CA TYR A 228 -2.06 -6.13 -18.33
C TYR A 228 -0.69 -6.13 -17.67
N ILE A 229 -0.12 -4.94 -17.45
CA ILE A 229 1.14 -4.77 -16.72
C ILE A 229 0.86 -3.85 -15.53
N TYR A 230 1.15 -4.32 -14.33
CA TYR A 230 1.03 -3.54 -13.12
C TYR A 230 2.13 -2.48 -13.06
N THR A 231 1.75 -1.23 -12.81
CA THR A 231 2.67 -0.09 -12.77
C THR A 231 3.47 -0.08 -11.45
N PRO A 232 4.54 0.73 -11.33
CA PRO A 232 5.21 0.95 -10.04
C PRO A 232 4.30 1.54 -8.94
N SER A 233 3.18 2.17 -9.30
CA SER A 233 2.18 2.65 -8.35
C SER A 233 1.29 1.53 -7.77
N ASP A 234 1.34 0.34 -8.36
CA ASP A 234 0.68 -0.86 -7.84
C ASP A 234 1.64 -1.61 -6.91
N PRO A 235 1.16 -2.14 -5.78
CA PRO A 235 2.01 -2.89 -4.84
C PRO A 235 2.80 -4.06 -5.45
N ARG A 236 2.31 -4.69 -6.53
CA ARG A 236 3.02 -5.76 -7.25
C ARG A 236 4.21 -5.23 -8.05
N GLY A 237 4.06 -4.08 -8.69
CA GLY A 237 5.16 -3.39 -9.37
C GLY A 237 6.16 -2.81 -8.38
N GLU A 238 5.68 -2.15 -7.33
CA GLU A 238 6.49 -1.59 -6.25
C GLU A 238 7.38 -2.66 -5.60
N MET A 239 6.83 -3.86 -5.29
CA MET A 239 7.58 -4.93 -4.64
C MET A 239 8.79 -5.40 -5.47
N LEU A 240 8.70 -5.42 -6.80
CA LEU A 240 9.83 -5.77 -7.65
C LEU A 240 10.99 -4.76 -7.50
N GLU A 241 10.67 -3.46 -7.39
CA GLU A 241 11.69 -2.43 -7.16
C GLU A 241 12.24 -2.52 -5.73
N GLU A 242 11.41 -2.82 -4.72
CA GLU A 242 11.84 -2.99 -3.33
C GLU A 242 12.85 -4.12 -3.15
N VAL A 243 12.72 -5.21 -3.90
CA VAL A 243 13.68 -6.32 -3.85
C VAL A 243 14.92 -6.07 -4.72
N GLY A 244 15.04 -4.86 -5.31
CA GLY A 244 16.23 -4.41 -6.02
C GLY A 244 16.21 -4.65 -7.53
N MET A 245 15.06 -4.99 -8.11
CA MET A 245 14.89 -5.05 -9.57
C MET A 245 14.66 -3.65 -10.16
N GLU A 246 14.80 -3.53 -11.47
CA GLU A 246 14.54 -2.28 -12.19
C GLU A 246 13.27 -2.42 -13.03
N TYR A 247 12.44 -1.39 -13.04
CA TYR A 247 11.26 -1.38 -13.89
C TYR A 247 11.62 -1.01 -15.33
N PRO A 248 11.14 -1.77 -16.36
CA PRO A 248 11.55 -1.59 -17.76
C PRO A 248 11.16 -0.22 -18.34
N GLU A 249 12.09 0.42 -19.05
CA GLU A 249 11.90 1.74 -19.64
C GLU A 249 10.85 1.75 -20.78
N GLY A 250 10.73 0.64 -21.53
CA GLY A 250 9.69 0.49 -22.56
C GLY A 250 8.29 0.64 -21.98
N ILE A 251 8.07 0.07 -20.79
CA ILE A 251 6.79 0.14 -20.09
C ILE A 251 6.61 1.52 -19.43
N LYS A 252 7.66 2.06 -18.76
CA LYS A 252 7.61 3.40 -18.13
C LYS A 252 7.10 4.48 -19.10
N LYS A 253 7.52 4.42 -20.35
CA LYS A 253 7.09 5.39 -21.39
C LYS A 253 5.59 5.32 -21.72
N GLN A 254 4.90 4.25 -21.37
CA GLN A 254 3.46 4.10 -21.57
C GLN A 254 2.65 4.68 -20.41
N ILE A 255 3.27 4.85 -19.23
CA ILE A 255 2.64 5.42 -18.05
C ILE A 255 2.53 6.93 -18.27
N LYS A 256 1.30 7.43 -18.38
CA LYS A 256 1.00 8.86 -18.62
C LYS A 256 0.89 9.66 -17.35
N ASP A 257 0.42 9.02 -16.30
CA ASP A 257 0.29 9.57 -14.96
C ASP A 257 0.39 8.42 -13.93
N ASP A 258 0.64 8.75 -12.68
CA ASP A 258 0.81 7.78 -11.59
C ASP A 258 -0.53 7.36 -10.96
N SER A 259 -1.67 7.71 -11.56
CA SER A 259 -3.01 7.41 -11.03
C SER A 259 -3.51 6.01 -11.35
N GLY A 260 -2.91 5.35 -12.35
CA GLY A 260 -3.31 4.02 -12.80
C GLY A 260 -2.46 2.91 -12.20
N PHE A 261 -3.09 1.89 -11.61
CA PHE A 261 -2.37 0.75 -11.05
C PHE A 261 -1.99 -0.31 -12.10
N TYR A 262 -2.51 -0.23 -13.33
CA TYR A 262 -2.11 -1.09 -14.45
C TYR A 262 -2.22 -0.39 -15.80
N LEU A 263 -1.50 -0.93 -16.78
CA LEU A 263 -1.64 -0.64 -18.20
C LEU A 263 -2.38 -1.80 -18.88
N GLU A 264 -3.48 -1.52 -19.58
CA GLU A 264 -4.08 -2.46 -20.54
C GLU A 264 -3.42 -2.26 -21.90
N LEU A 265 -2.84 -3.32 -22.44
CA LEU A 265 -2.09 -3.31 -23.69
C LEU A 265 -2.65 -4.36 -24.66
N SER A 266 -2.80 -4.00 -25.94
CA SER A 266 -3.06 -4.96 -26.99
C SER A 266 -1.80 -5.80 -27.25
N ALA A 267 -1.96 -7.08 -27.58
CA ALA A 267 -0.85 -7.96 -27.96
C ALA A 267 0.01 -7.36 -29.10
N GLU A 268 -0.59 -6.59 -30.01
CA GLU A 268 0.15 -5.90 -31.09
C GLU A 268 1.21 -4.92 -30.57
N ASN A 269 1.04 -4.42 -29.34
CA ASN A 269 1.99 -3.51 -28.66
C ASN A 269 2.95 -4.26 -27.71
N ALA A 270 3.12 -5.57 -27.88
CA ALA A 270 4.00 -6.38 -27.03
C ALA A 270 5.50 -5.98 -27.12
N ASP A 271 5.87 -5.18 -28.11
CA ASP A 271 7.22 -4.61 -28.28
C ASP A 271 7.63 -3.72 -27.10
N VAL A 272 6.69 -3.16 -26.33
CA VAL A 272 6.96 -2.42 -25.08
C VAL A 272 7.67 -3.30 -24.03
N LEU A 273 7.58 -4.62 -24.17
CA LEU A 273 8.21 -5.60 -23.28
C LEU A 273 9.61 -6.01 -23.75
N ASN A 274 10.15 -5.47 -24.87
CA ASN A 274 11.40 -5.93 -25.45
C ASN A 274 12.64 -5.68 -24.59
N ASP A 275 12.59 -4.71 -23.68
CA ASP A 275 13.67 -4.43 -22.71
C ASP A 275 13.40 -5.06 -21.33
N THR A 276 12.35 -5.87 -21.21
CA THR A 276 12.03 -6.65 -20.00
C THR A 276 12.86 -7.94 -20.02
N GLU A 277 13.69 -8.14 -19.00
CA GLU A 277 14.51 -9.34 -18.86
C GLU A 277 13.74 -10.51 -18.24
N MET A 278 12.78 -10.20 -17.37
CA MET A 278 11.95 -11.16 -16.64
C MET A 278 10.51 -10.67 -16.55
N LEU A 279 9.57 -11.60 -16.59
CA LEU A 279 8.16 -11.36 -16.25
C LEU A 279 7.79 -12.16 -15.01
N VAL A 280 7.02 -11.56 -14.12
CA VAL A 280 6.29 -12.26 -13.05
C VAL A 280 4.82 -12.24 -13.42
N VAL A 281 4.17 -13.39 -13.44
CA VAL A 281 2.78 -13.49 -13.91
C VAL A 281 1.96 -14.41 -13.00
N TYR A 282 0.67 -14.15 -12.90
CA TYR A 282 -0.27 -15.14 -12.37
C TYR A 282 -0.60 -16.18 -13.43
N GLY A 283 -0.80 -17.41 -13.03
CA GLY A 283 -1.16 -18.50 -13.95
C GLY A 283 -1.00 -19.88 -13.36
N ASP A 284 -0.77 -20.86 -14.23
CA ASP A 284 -0.55 -22.25 -13.92
C ASP A 284 0.69 -22.83 -14.65
N ASP A 285 0.93 -24.12 -14.54
CA ASP A 285 2.05 -24.83 -15.17
C ASP A 285 2.00 -24.84 -16.70
N THR A 286 0.88 -24.46 -17.31
CA THR A 286 0.70 -24.38 -18.76
C THR A 286 0.92 -22.95 -19.29
N THR A 287 0.90 -21.93 -18.42
CA THR A 287 0.90 -20.52 -18.78
C THR A 287 2.10 -20.14 -19.66
N LEU A 288 3.32 -20.44 -19.24
CA LEU A 288 4.52 -20.14 -20.05
C LEU A 288 4.46 -20.78 -21.43
N LYS A 289 4.08 -22.06 -21.51
CA LYS A 289 3.98 -22.77 -22.80
C LYS A 289 2.91 -22.17 -23.71
N THR A 290 1.82 -21.67 -23.13
CA THR A 290 0.74 -21.02 -23.87
C THR A 290 1.23 -19.67 -24.42
N LEU A 291 1.90 -18.86 -23.62
CA LEU A 291 2.51 -17.58 -24.06
C LEU A 291 3.55 -17.82 -25.16
N GLN A 292 4.42 -18.81 -25.04
CA GLN A 292 5.46 -19.13 -26.05
C GLN A 292 4.88 -19.58 -27.39
N LYS A 293 3.69 -20.16 -27.42
CA LYS A 293 3.01 -20.57 -28.66
C LYS A 293 2.28 -19.44 -29.36
N ASP A 294 2.02 -18.35 -28.68
CA ASP A 294 1.37 -17.19 -29.26
C ASP A 294 2.28 -16.54 -30.33
N PRO A 295 1.77 -16.21 -31.54
CA PRO A 295 2.59 -15.71 -32.63
C PRO A 295 3.19 -14.32 -32.38
N ILE A 296 2.65 -13.55 -31.44
CA ILE A 296 3.08 -12.20 -31.07
C ILE A 296 3.82 -12.23 -29.74
N LEU A 297 3.13 -12.63 -28.65
CA LEU A 297 3.70 -12.64 -27.29
C LEU A 297 4.89 -13.58 -27.17
N GLY A 298 4.87 -14.73 -27.89
CA GLY A 298 5.98 -15.68 -27.90
C GLY A 298 7.30 -15.13 -28.46
N LYS A 299 7.27 -13.97 -29.11
CA LYS A 299 8.48 -13.27 -29.62
C LYS A 299 9.05 -12.27 -28.61
N VAL A 300 8.35 -11.97 -27.52
CA VAL A 300 8.86 -11.16 -26.42
C VAL A 300 10.09 -11.87 -25.82
N PRO A 301 11.26 -11.22 -25.73
CA PRO A 301 12.50 -11.89 -25.34
C PRO A 301 12.44 -12.65 -24.01
N ALA A 302 11.75 -12.09 -23.02
CA ALA A 302 11.55 -12.76 -21.72
C ALA A 302 10.72 -14.05 -21.87
N ILE A 303 9.65 -14.03 -22.67
CA ILE A 303 8.77 -15.18 -22.91
C ILE A 303 9.50 -16.24 -23.76
N GLU A 304 10.13 -15.83 -24.86
CA GLU A 304 10.86 -16.71 -25.76
C GLU A 304 11.94 -17.51 -25.02
N LYS A 305 12.69 -16.82 -24.13
CA LYS A 305 13.78 -17.42 -23.34
C LYS A 305 13.28 -18.20 -22.11
N GLY A 306 12.01 -18.13 -21.78
CA GLY A 306 11.44 -18.73 -20.59
C GLY A 306 11.76 -18.01 -19.28
N ASN A 307 12.15 -16.74 -19.35
CA ASN A 307 12.41 -15.89 -18.19
C ASN A 307 11.10 -15.37 -17.59
N VAL A 308 10.20 -16.28 -17.27
CA VAL A 308 8.87 -16.00 -16.71
C VAL A 308 8.69 -16.74 -15.40
N VAL A 309 8.47 -16.00 -14.33
CA VAL A 309 8.09 -16.53 -13.02
C VAL A 309 6.59 -16.67 -13.01
N VAL A 310 6.08 -17.89 -12.95
CA VAL A 310 4.65 -18.14 -12.81
C VAL A 310 4.31 -18.32 -11.35
N ILE A 311 3.49 -17.43 -10.81
CA ILE A 311 2.88 -17.56 -9.48
C ILE A 311 1.54 -18.23 -9.69
N GLU A 312 1.38 -19.42 -9.09
CA GLU A 312 0.13 -20.18 -9.20
C GLU A 312 -1.04 -19.34 -8.72
N ASP A 313 -2.02 -19.19 -9.62
CA ASP A 313 -3.18 -18.35 -9.39
C ASP A 313 -4.03 -18.84 -8.22
N ASN A 314 -4.70 -17.93 -7.54
CA ASN A 314 -5.56 -18.22 -6.40
C ASN A 314 -4.86 -19.04 -5.28
N THR A 315 -3.57 -18.75 -5.03
CA THR A 315 -2.81 -19.30 -3.90
C THR A 315 -2.50 -18.21 -2.88
N PRO A 316 -2.09 -18.55 -1.65
CA PRO A 316 -1.63 -17.55 -0.68
C PRO A 316 -0.48 -16.68 -1.23
N LEU A 317 0.44 -17.25 -2.01
CA LEU A 317 1.51 -16.49 -2.63
C LEU A 317 0.98 -15.49 -3.66
N ALA A 318 -0.04 -15.87 -4.43
CA ALA A 318 -0.71 -14.96 -5.37
C ALA A 318 -1.45 -13.83 -4.64
N ALA A 319 -2.13 -14.13 -3.53
CA ALA A 319 -2.79 -13.13 -2.69
C ALA A 319 -1.81 -12.12 -2.08
N ALA A 320 -0.60 -12.56 -1.74
CA ALA A 320 0.48 -11.70 -1.24
C ALA A 320 1.09 -10.78 -2.32
N GLY A 321 0.66 -10.90 -3.58
CA GLY A 321 0.98 -9.92 -4.62
C GLY A 321 0.48 -8.52 -4.28
N THR A 322 -0.57 -8.40 -3.46
CA THR A 322 -0.95 -7.17 -2.78
C THR A 322 -0.48 -7.28 -1.32
N PRO A 323 0.75 -6.85 -1.01
CA PRO A 323 1.43 -7.18 0.22
C PRO A 323 0.90 -6.43 1.42
N SER A 324 0.94 -7.09 2.57
CA SER A 324 0.76 -6.52 3.90
C SER A 324 1.96 -6.91 4.78
N PRO A 325 2.17 -6.31 5.96
CA PRO A 325 3.24 -6.73 6.87
C PRO A 325 3.20 -8.22 7.19
N LEU A 326 2.01 -8.82 7.40
CA LEU A 326 1.88 -10.24 7.70
C LEU A 326 2.14 -11.11 6.47
N SER A 327 1.59 -10.76 5.31
CA SER A 327 1.82 -11.52 4.08
C SER A 327 3.29 -11.48 3.64
N ILE A 328 3.98 -10.33 3.81
CA ILE A 328 5.42 -10.21 3.54
C ILE A 328 6.21 -11.15 4.44
N GLN A 329 5.94 -11.16 5.75
CA GLN A 329 6.61 -12.07 6.69
C GLN A 329 6.41 -13.53 6.31
N TYR A 330 5.24 -13.88 5.82
CA TYR A 330 4.86 -15.24 5.48
C TYR A 330 5.42 -15.71 4.13
N THR A 331 5.47 -14.84 3.11
CA THR A 331 5.68 -15.27 1.71
C THR A 331 6.97 -14.79 1.08
N ILE A 332 7.67 -13.79 1.61
CA ILE A 332 8.78 -13.13 0.91
C ILE A 332 9.96 -14.08 0.58
N ASP A 333 10.24 -15.07 1.44
CA ASP A 333 11.31 -16.04 1.20
C ASP A 333 10.94 -16.93 -0.02
N ASP A 334 9.69 -17.41 -0.12
CA ASP A 334 9.21 -18.23 -1.25
C ASP A 334 9.13 -17.38 -2.54
N TYR A 335 8.64 -16.14 -2.44
CA TYR A 335 8.54 -15.20 -3.55
C TYR A 335 9.90 -14.94 -4.18
N LEU A 336 10.90 -14.59 -3.37
CA LEU A 336 12.25 -14.31 -3.85
C LEU A 336 12.98 -15.57 -4.32
N SER A 337 12.73 -16.72 -3.72
CA SER A 337 13.27 -17.98 -4.22
C SER A 337 12.82 -18.28 -5.65
N LYS A 338 11.51 -18.11 -5.95
CA LYS A 338 10.97 -18.30 -7.30
C LYS A 338 11.55 -17.31 -8.32
N ILE A 339 11.68 -16.03 -7.95
CA ILE A 339 12.28 -15.00 -8.80
C ILE A 339 13.76 -15.32 -9.05
N SER A 340 14.50 -15.66 -8.01
CA SER A 340 15.92 -16.01 -8.05
C SER A 340 16.20 -17.17 -8.99
N ASP A 341 15.37 -18.22 -8.96
CA ASP A 341 15.55 -19.39 -9.82
C ASP A 341 15.48 -19.05 -11.31
N VAL A 342 14.65 -18.06 -11.68
CA VAL A 342 14.59 -17.54 -13.05
C VAL A 342 15.74 -16.56 -13.31
N ALA A 343 16.03 -15.66 -12.36
CA ALA A 343 17.06 -14.60 -12.49
C ALA A 343 18.46 -15.19 -12.78
N LYS A 344 18.80 -16.37 -12.24
CA LYS A 344 20.04 -17.09 -12.51
C LYS A 344 20.24 -17.43 -13.99
N ASN A 345 19.15 -17.53 -14.76
CA ASN A 345 19.19 -17.84 -16.19
C ASN A 345 19.25 -16.59 -17.07
N VAL A 346 19.01 -15.42 -16.52
CA VAL A 346 19.05 -14.13 -17.21
C VAL A 346 20.50 -13.68 -17.34
N LYS A 347 20.98 -13.63 -18.59
CA LYS A 347 22.38 -13.28 -18.93
C LYS A 347 22.50 -11.80 -19.22
#